data_463cf72324563e21a90190c5ec86e888
#
_entry.id   463cf72324563e21a90190c5ec86e888
#
_cell.length_a   1.000
_cell.length_b   1.000
_cell.length_c   1.000
_cell.angle_alpha   90.00
_cell.angle_beta   90.00
_cell.angle_gamma   90.00
#
_symmetry.space_group_name_H-M   'P 1'
#
loop_
_entity.id
_entity.type
_entity.pdbx_description
1 polymer ?
#
loop_
_entity_poly.entity_id
_entity_poly.type
_entity_poly.pdbx_seq_one_letter_code
_entity_poly.pdbx_strand_id
1 'polypeptide(L)'
;MNNENKLIDFNVISEFETQIADFFGSPYAVAVDCCTHGLELCLKLENSKKIIVPKHTYLSVPMLANKLNIELQWKNEDWQDYYYITNKTIDAAVLWKKNSYISNTYMCVSFQFRKHLSLGRGGIILLDDEEATKKLKKMSYDGRIPNIPWAQQDIDSMGYHYYMTPETAELGIKKLPDAITRTPKQWTINDWPDLTKMTFFRGNNV
;
A
#
# COMPACT_ATOMS: atom_id res chain seq x y z
N MET A 1 -4.24 -15.94 -37.84
CA MET A 1 -3.85 -15.74 -36.43
C MET A 1 -4.53 -14.46 -35.97
N ASN A 2 -5.72 -14.60 -35.37
CA ASN A 2 -6.46 -13.45 -34.84
C ASN A 2 -5.84 -13.07 -33.49
N ASN A 3 -4.90 -12.14 -33.49
CA ASN A 3 -4.59 -11.38 -32.27
C ASN A 3 -5.77 -10.46 -31.99
N GLU A 4 -6.81 -10.99 -31.35
CA GLU A 4 -7.73 -10.12 -30.63
C GLU A 4 -6.90 -9.46 -29.53
N ASN A 5 -6.59 -8.17 -29.73
CA ASN A 5 -6.16 -7.28 -28.67
C ASN A 5 -7.29 -7.22 -27.64
N LYS A 6 -7.32 -8.21 -26.74
CA LYS A 6 -8.23 -8.18 -25.60
C LYS A 6 -7.83 -6.93 -24.83
N LEU A 7 -8.62 -5.87 -24.94
CA LEU A 7 -8.45 -4.69 -24.11
C LEU A 7 -8.41 -5.17 -22.67
N ILE A 8 -7.30 -4.91 -22.01
CA ILE A 8 -7.12 -5.27 -20.60
C ILE A 8 -8.14 -4.45 -19.83
N ASP A 9 -9.07 -5.12 -19.16
CA ASP A 9 -10.13 -4.48 -18.41
C ASP A 9 -9.64 -4.11 -17.01
N PHE A 10 -9.39 -2.83 -16.77
CA PHE A 10 -9.01 -2.31 -15.48
C PHE A 10 -10.15 -2.33 -14.45
N ASN A 11 -11.39 -2.65 -14.83
CA ASN A 11 -12.52 -2.75 -13.89
C ASN A 11 -12.30 -3.86 -12.85
N VAL A 12 -11.56 -4.91 -13.19
CA VAL A 12 -11.19 -5.97 -12.25
C VAL A 12 -10.39 -5.45 -11.05
N ILE A 13 -9.60 -4.38 -11.23
CA ILE A 13 -8.89 -3.73 -10.11
C ILE A 13 -9.90 -3.09 -9.17
N SER A 14 -10.90 -2.39 -9.70
CA SER A 14 -11.97 -1.78 -8.88
C SER A 14 -12.81 -2.83 -8.16
N GLU A 15 -13.04 -3.99 -8.76
CA GLU A 15 -13.70 -5.11 -8.10
C GLU A 15 -12.86 -5.63 -6.92
N PHE A 16 -11.57 -5.86 -7.14
CA PHE A 16 -10.65 -6.27 -6.05
C PHE A 16 -10.58 -5.24 -4.93
N GLU A 17 -10.49 -3.94 -5.27
CA GLU A 17 -10.51 -2.84 -4.30
C GLU A 17 -11.77 -2.90 -3.42
N THR A 18 -12.94 -3.09 -4.04
CA THR A 18 -14.23 -3.18 -3.33
C THR A 18 -14.25 -4.38 -2.38
N GLN A 19 -13.85 -5.56 -2.84
CA GLN A 19 -13.85 -6.77 -2.00
C GLN A 19 -12.89 -6.64 -0.80
N ILE A 20 -11.73 -6.03 -0.98
CA ILE A 20 -10.79 -5.81 0.13
C ILE A 20 -11.29 -4.71 1.07
N ALA A 21 -11.86 -3.62 0.54
CA ALA A 21 -12.49 -2.57 1.35
C ALA A 21 -13.59 -3.14 2.24
N ASP A 22 -14.49 -3.96 1.69
CA ASP A 22 -15.55 -4.64 2.42
C ASP A 22 -15.01 -5.56 3.52
N PHE A 23 -13.95 -6.32 3.24
CA PHE A 23 -13.33 -7.19 4.26
C PHE A 23 -12.78 -6.38 5.45
N PHE A 24 -12.07 -5.30 5.19
CA PHE A 24 -11.49 -4.47 6.24
C PHE A 24 -12.48 -3.49 6.88
N GLY A 25 -13.64 -3.26 6.26
CA GLY A 25 -14.63 -2.27 6.69
C GLY A 25 -14.22 -0.83 6.35
N SER A 26 -13.48 -0.64 5.27
CA SER A 26 -13.08 0.66 4.76
C SER A 26 -14.08 1.16 3.71
N PRO A 27 -14.44 2.45 3.67
CA PRO A 27 -15.28 3.00 2.61
C PRO A 27 -14.67 2.93 1.21
N TYR A 28 -13.35 3.09 1.10
CA TYR A 28 -12.62 3.06 -0.17
C TYR A 28 -11.32 2.28 -0.06
N ALA A 29 -10.80 1.86 -1.22
CA ALA A 29 -9.49 1.27 -1.36
C ALA A 29 -8.82 1.71 -2.67
N VAL A 30 -7.48 1.76 -2.68
CA VAL A 30 -6.67 2.01 -3.87
C VAL A 30 -5.60 0.93 -3.96
N ALA A 31 -5.70 0.07 -4.97
CA ALA A 31 -4.74 -0.99 -5.23
C ALA A 31 -3.46 -0.44 -5.86
N VAL A 32 -2.32 -0.94 -5.39
CA VAL A 32 -0.98 -0.53 -5.84
C VAL A 32 -0.08 -1.75 -6.04
N ASP A 33 1.01 -1.58 -6.77
CA ASP A 33 1.95 -2.67 -7.08
C ASP A 33 2.69 -3.21 -5.85
N CYS A 34 2.82 -2.43 -4.78
CA CYS A 34 3.34 -2.89 -3.49
C CYS A 34 2.98 -1.93 -2.34
N CYS A 35 2.95 -2.44 -1.10
CA CYS A 35 2.65 -1.65 0.09
C CYS A 35 3.62 -0.47 0.28
N THR A 36 4.91 -0.63 -0.01
CA THR A 36 5.90 0.47 0.09
C THR A 36 5.53 1.65 -0.81
N HIS A 37 5.08 1.41 -2.04
CA HIS A 37 4.59 2.46 -2.92
C HIS A 37 3.27 3.06 -2.43
N GLY A 38 2.40 2.26 -1.82
CA GLY A 38 1.20 2.78 -1.14
C GLY A 38 1.55 3.77 -0.04
N LEU A 39 2.51 3.40 0.84
CA LEU A 39 3.03 4.30 1.88
C LEU A 39 3.65 5.57 1.27
N GLU A 40 4.46 5.43 0.21
CA GLU A 40 5.05 6.57 -0.48
C GLU A 40 4.00 7.54 -1.03
N LEU A 41 2.96 7.03 -1.69
CA LEU A 41 1.89 7.85 -2.22
C LEU A 41 1.14 8.59 -1.12
N CYS A 42 0.85 7.93 0.01
CA CYS A 42 0.23 8.57 1.17
C CYS A 42 1.10 9.69 1.74
N LEU A 43 2.40 9.45 1.93
CA LEU A 43 3.35 10.47 2.42
C LEU A 43 3.44 11.68 1.49
N LYS A 44 3.42 11.45 0.17
CA LYS A 44 3.40 12.52 -0.84
C LYS A 44 2.08 13.30 -0.80
N LEU A 45 0.94 12.62 -0.68
CA LEU A 45 -0.38 13.26 -0.58
C LEU A 45 -0.49 14.14 0.67
N GLU A 46 0.08 13.68 1.80
CA GLU A 46 0.16 14.45 3.05
C GLU A 46 1.20 15.59 3.01
N ASN A 47 2.07 15.62 1.99
CA ASN A 47 3.26 16.49 1.97
C ASN A 47 4.10 16.36 3.25
N SER A 48 4.25 15.13 3.71
CA SER A 48 4.93 14.79 4.97
C SER A 48 6.37 15.29 4.96
N LYS A 49 6.83 15.83 6.10
CA LYS A 49 8.20 16.29 6.28
C LYS A 49 9.01 15.37 7.18
N LYS A 50 8.32 14.43 7.83
CA LYS A 50 8.89 13.51 8.82
C LYS A 50 8.08 12.23 8.88
N ILE A 51 8.76 11.13 9.14
CA ILE A 51 8.15 9.85 9.52
C ILE A 51 8.74 9.34 10.83
N ILE A 52 7.90 8.63 11.61
CA ILE A 52 8.30 7.97 12.85
C ILE A 52 8.16 6.47 12.65
N VAL A 53 9.26 5.72 12.78
CA VAL A 53 9.32 4.31 12.39
C VAL A 53 9.86 3.46 13.53
N PRO A 54 9.23 2.31 13.87
CA PRO A 54 9.79 1.37 14.82
C PRO A 54 11.14 0.84 14.34
N LYS A 55 12.06 0.57 15.28
CA LYS A 55 13.38 -0.01 14.96
C LYS A 55 13.27 -1.39 14.30
N HIS A 56 12.23 -2.15 14.66
CA HIS A 56 11.93 -3.48 14.18
C HIS A 56 10.78 -3.39 13.16
N THR A 57 11.11 -3.27 11.90
CA THR A 57 10.16 -3.19 10.79
C THR A 57 10.79 -3.65 9.47
N TYR A 58 10.02 -3.60 8.37
CA TYR A 58 10.55 -3.91 7.06
C TYR A 58 11.42 -2.76 6.54
N LEU A 59 12.60 -3.11 6.04
CA LEU A 59 13.67 -2.16 5.69
C LEU A 59 13.26 -1.06 4.69
N SER A 60 12.28 -1.29 3.81
CA SER A 60 11.86 -0.28 2.83
C SER A 60 11.13 0.90 3.46
N VAL A 61 10.54 0.74 4.66
CA VAL A 61 9.78 1.81 5.30
C VAL A 61 10.68 2.98 5.72
N PRO A 62 11.75 2.79 6.52
CA PRO A 62 12.67 3.88 6.82
C PRO A 62 13.42 4.40 5.59
N MET A 63 13.63 3.58 4.55
CA MET A 63 14.24 4.03 3.29
C MET A 63 13.36 5.05 2.53
N LEU A 64 12.06 5.11 2.81
CA LEU A 64 11.18 6.15 2.26
C LEU A 64 11.60 7.55 2.72
N ALA A 65 12.11 7.70 3.94
CA ALA A 65 12.62 8.99 4.42
C ALA A 65 13.74 9.51 3.53
N ASN A 66 14.72 8.66 3.21
CA ASN A 66 15.81 8.99 2.31
C ASN A 66 15.28 9.28 0.88
N LYS A 67 14.44 8.39 0.34
CA LYS A 67 13.87 8.53 -1.01
C LYS A 67 13.08 9.83 -1.18
N LEU A 68 12.36 10.26 -0.16
CA LEU A 68 11.51 11.45 -0.18
C LEU A 68 12.23 12.71 0.36
N ASN A 69 13.45 12.57 0.84
CA ASN A 69 14.23 13.64 1.48
C ASN A 69 13.43 14.29 2.64
N ILE A 70 12.95 13.44 3.54
CA ILE A 70 12.20 13.82 4.76
C ILE A 70 12.88 13.27 6.00
N GLU A 71 12.60 13.85 7.16
CA GLU A 71 13.18 13.43 8.45
C GLU A 71 12.74 12.01 8.83
N LEU A 72 13.69 11.17 9.27
CA LEU A 72 13.42 9.87 9.91
C LEU A 72 13.62 9.98 11.40
N GLN A 73 12.61 9.64 12.18
CA GLN A 73 12.72 9.44 13.62
C GLN A 73 12.48 7.98 13.97
N TRP A 74 13.44 7.38 14.68
CA TRP A 74 13.27 6.03 15.21
C TRP A 74 12.45 6.03 16.50
N LYS A 75 11.56 5.04 16.62
CA LYS A 75 10.77 4.78 17.84
C LYS A 75 11.13 3.40 18.40
N ASN A 76 11.36 3.34 19.71
CA ASN A 76 11.48 2.07 20.43
C ASN A 76 10.09 1.65 20.90
N GLU A 77 9.38 0.89 20.07
CA GLU A 77 7.99 0.49 20.27
C GLU A 77 7.82 -0.98 19.89
N ASP A 78 7.16 -1.71 20.79
CA ASP A 78 6.65 -3.03 20.47
C ASP A 78 5.29 -2.84 19.80
N TRP A 79 5.20 -3.25 18.53
CA TRP A 79 3.98 -3.14 17.75
C TRP A 79 3.46 -4.52 17.34
N GLN A 80 2.17 -4.59 17.16
CA GLN A 80 1.48 -5.76 16.61
C GLN A 80 0.48 -5.31 15.56
N ASP A 81 0.36 -6.07 14.48
CA ASP A 81 -0.55 -5.85 13.36
C ASP A 81 -0.25 -4.59 12.53
N TYR A 82 -0.05 -3.43 13.16
CA TYR A 82 0.23 -2.16 12.48
C TYR A 82 0.95 -1.16 13.40
N TYR A 83 1.46 -0.08 12.80
CA TYR A 83 1.96 1.10 13.50
C TYR A 83 1.78 2.36 12.64
N TYR A 84 1.69 3.52 13.31
CA TYR A 84 1.61 4.81 12.65
C TYR A 84 3.01 5.28 12.23
N ILE A 85 3.15 5.74 10.97
CA ILE A 85 4.37 6.40 10.47
C ILE A 85 4.22 7.93 10.42
N THR A 86 2.98 8.41 10.32
CA THR A 86 2.56 9.80 10.55
C THR A 86 1.30 9.79 11.41
N ASN A 87 0.69 10.94 11.65
CA ASN A 87 -0.61 11.01 12.35
C ASN A 87 -1.76 10.39 11.54
N LYS A 88 -1.58 10.16 10.24
CA LYS A 88 -2.63 9.70 9.32
C LYS A 88 -2.25 8.43 8.56
N THR A 89 -1.00 8.26 8.19
CA THR A 89 -0.53 7.09 7.44
C THR A 89 -0.08 5.97 8.38
N ILE A 90 -0.61 4.76 8.13
CA ILE A 90 -0.37 3.55 8.92
C ILE A 90 0.28 2.48 8.03
N ASP A 91 1.40 1.91 8.50
CA ASP A 91 1.90 0.65 7.97
C ASP A 91 1.14 -0.52 8.64
N ALA A 92 0.23 -1.11 7.89
CA ALA A 92 -0.55 -2.28 8.26
C ALA A 92 -0.18 -3.50 7.38
N ALA A 93 1.08 -3.56 6.93
CA ALA A 93 1.53 -4.56 5.95
C ALA A 93 1.36 -6.02 6.39
N VAL A 94 1.13 -6.28 7.66
CA VAL A 94 0.94 -7.64 8.22
C VAL A 94 -0.48 -7.86 8.76
N LEU A 95 -1.29 -6.82 8.80
CA LEU A 95 -2.65 -6.88 9.31
C LEU A 95 -3.54 -7.71 8.37
N TRP A 96 -4.23 -8.70 8.93
CA TRP A 96 -5.30 -9.44 8.26
C TRP A 96 -6.42 -9.73 9.25
N LYS A 97 -7.36 -8.78 9.37
CA LYS A 97 -8.45 -8.87 10.32
C LYS A 97 -9.69 -8.16 9.77
N LYS A 98 -10.83 -8.84 9.79
CA LYS A 98 -12.10 -8.27 9.34
C LYS A 98 -12.51 -7.07 10.19
N ASN A 99 -13.06 -6.03 9.54
CA ASN A 99 -13.55 -4.80 10.19
C ASN A 99 -12.48 -4.11 11.06
N SER A 100 -11.24 -4.04 10.57
CA SER A 100 -10.11 -3.46 11.31
C SER A 100 -9.61 -2.13 10.73
N TYR A 101 -10.28 -1.57 9.74
CA TYR A 101 -9.96 -0.24 9.24
C TYR A 101 -10.15 0.80 10.36
N ILE A 102 -9.23 1.75 10.43
CA ILE A 102 -9.25 2.88 11.38
C ILE A 102 -9.65 4.14 10.63
N SER A 103 -10.77 4.75 11.02
CA SER A 103 -11.31 5.95 10.35
C SER A 103 -10.34 7.13 10.38
N ASN A 104 -10.42 7.98 9.36
CA ASN A 104 -9.57 9.16 9.14
C ASN A 104 -8.08 8.82 8.94
N THR A 105 -7.75 7.61 8.48
CA THR A 105 -6.38 7.18 8.21
C THR A 105 -6.18 6.68 6.78
N TYR A 106 -4.92 6.55 6.38
CA TYR A 106 -4.46 5.84 5.19
C TYR A 106 -3.74 4.57 5.64
N MET A 107 -4.44 3.42 5.64
CA MET A 107 -3.86 2.15 6.07
C MET A 107 -3.33 1.37 4.86
N CYS A 108 -2.02 1.11 4.83
CA CYS A 108 -1.38 0.38 3.75
C CYS A 108 -1.16 -1.08 4.11
N VAL A 109 -1.82 -1.98 3.38
CA VAL A 109 -1.74 -3.44 3.55
C VAL A 109 -0.90 -4.06 2.43
N SER A 110 -0.16 -5.13 2.73
CA SER A 110 0.73 -5.79 1.77
C SER A 110 0.21 -7.15 1.32
N PHE A 111 0.35 -7.43 0.03
CA PHE A 111 0.08 -8.72 -0.60
C PHE A 111 1.35 -9.39 -1.15
N GLN A 112 2.50 -9.02 -0.61
CA GLN A 112 3.79 -9.64 -0.95
C GLN A 112 3.77 -11.14 -0.64
N PHE A 113 4.62 -11.95 -1.32
CA PHE A 113 4.59 -13.43 -1.26
C PHE A 113 4.61 -14.05 0.15
N ARG A 114 5.06 -13.32 1.20
CA ARG A 114 5.07 -13.79 2.59
C ARG A 114 3.81 -13.41 3.37
N LYS A 115 2.88 -12.66 2.76
CA LYS A 115 1.68 -12.16 3.45
C LYS A 115 0.54 -13.15 3.40
N HIS A 116 -0.48 -12.92 4.21
CA HIS A 116 -1.61 -13.82 4.35
C HIS A 116 -2.38 -13.99 3.03
N LEU A 117 -2.80 -12.91 2.39
CA LEU A 117 -3.18 -12.91 0.98
C LEU A 117 -1.92 -12.68 0.14
N SER A 118 -1.36 -13.77 -0.39
CA SER A 118 -0.09 -13.76 -1.12
C SER A 118 -0.34 -13.66 -2.63
N LEU A 119 0.01 -12.52 -3.22
CA LEU A 119 -0.10 -12.26 -4.66
C LEU A 119 1.28 -12.18 -5.35
N GLY A 120 2.37 -12.54 -4.61
CA GLY A 120 3.73 -12.34 -5.08
C GLY A 120 4.20 -10.91 -4.83
N ARG A 121 3.59 -9.94 -5.48
CA ARG A 121 3.73 -8.50 -5.27
C ARG A 121 2.34 -7.86 -5.27
N GLY A 122 2.13 -6.82 -4.47
CA GLY A 122 0.87 -6.11 -4.38
C GLY A 122 0.74 -5.37 -3.05
N GLY A 123 -0.12 -4.39 -3.02
CA GLY A 123 -0.51 -3.64 -1.85
C GLY A 123 -1.84 -2.95 -2.06
N ILE A 124 -2.40 -2.40 -1.00
CA ILE A 124 -3.62 -1.62 -1.06
C ILE A 124 -3.59 -0.53 0.01
N ILE A 125 -4.16 0.62 -0.31
CA ILE A 125 -4.39 1.74 0.61
C ILE A 125 -5.87 1.72 0.95
N LEU A 126 -6.20 1.60 2.23
CA LEU A 126 -7.57 1.70 2.75
C LEU A 126 -7.79 3.10 3.31
N LEU A 127 -8.92 3.72 3.00
CA LEU A 127 -9.22 5.10 3.40
C LEU A 127 -10.73 5.40 3.36
N ASP A 128 -11.13 6.54 3.94
CA ASP A 128 -12.53 7.02 3.97
C ASP A 128 -12.72 8.41 3.33
N ASP A 129 -11.68 8.99 2.77
CA ASP A 129 -11.70 10.28 2.07
C ASP A 129 -11.81 10.04 0.55
N GLU A 130 -12.96 10.39 -0.03
CA GLU A 130 -13.23 10.20 -1.46
C GLU A 130 -12.30 11.02 -2.36
N GLU A 131 -12.00 12.26 -1.98
CA GLU A 131 -11.12 13.12 -2.77
C GLU A 131 -9.66 12.65 -2.72
N ALA A 132 -9.22 12.16 -1.56
CA ALA A 132 -7.92 11.49 -1.44
C ALA A 132 -7.86 10.22 -2.30
N THR A 133 -8.97 9.44 -2.34
CA THR A 133 -9.07 8.23 -3.18
C THR A 133 -8.87 8.57 -4.65
N LYS A 134 -9.58 9.57 -5.18
CA LYS A 134 -9.45 10.03 -6.56
C LYS A 134 -8.02 10.47 -6.89
N LYS A 135 -7.39 11.23 -5.98
CA LYS A 135 -6.00 11.68 -6.12
C LYS A 135 -5.02 10.52 -6.11
N LEU A 136 -5.13 9.59 -5.16
CA LEU A 136 -4.26 8.42 -5.06
C LEU A 136 -4.38 7.50 -6.27
N LYS A 137 -5.58 7.31 -6.83
CA LYS A 137 -5.78 6.56 -8.09
C LYS A 137 -5.05 7.21 -9.25
N LYS A 138 -5.17 8.53 -9.44
CA LYS A 138 -4.39 9.27 -10.46
C LYS A 138 -2.89 9.17 -10.19
N MET A 139 -2.46 9.40 -8.95
CA MET A 139 -1.04 9.33 -8.57
C MET A 139 -0.44 7.95 -8.81
N SER A 140 -1.17 6.87 -8.58
CA SER A 140 -0.67 5.51 -8.82
C SER A 140 -0.59 5.14 -10.29
N TYR A 141 -1.31 5.82 -11.18
CA TYR A 141 -1.47 5.49 -12.59
C TYR A 141 -1.00 6.62 -13.53
N ASP A 142 0.21 7.12 -13.34
CA ASP A 142 0.86 8.14 -14.20
C ASP A 142 0.05 9.45 -14.36
N GLY A 143 -0.80 9.81 -13.40
CA GLY A 143 -1.72 10.95 -13.50
C GLY A 143 -2.95 10.69 -14.37
N ARG A 144 -3.15 9.45 -14.84
CA ARG A 144 -4.20 9.04 -15.77
C ARG A 144 -5.43 8.47 -15.07
N ILE A 145 -6.50 8.35 -15.84
CA ILE A 145 -7.72 7.60 -15.50
C ILE A 145 -7.70 6.27 -16.27
N PRO A 146 -7.87 5.12 -15.61
CA PRO A 146 -7.96 3.82 -16.29
C PRO A 146 -9.07 3.75 -17.33
N ASN A 147 -8.94 2.82 -18.29
CA ASN A 147 -9.92 2.55 -19.35
C ASN A 147 -10.18 3.72 -20.33
N ILE A 148 -9.46 4.82 -20.25
CA ILE A 148 -9.46 5.92 -21.22
C ILE A 148 -8.10 5.96 -21.91
N PRO A 149 -8.03 5.97 -23.25
CA PRO A 149 -6.76 6.13 -23.97
C PRO A 149 -6.03 7.40 -23.53
N TRP A 150 -4.75 7.28 -23.19
CA TRP A 150 -3.98 8.42 -22.65
C TRP A 150 -3.96 9.65 -23.58
N ALA A 151 -4.00 9.43 -24.90
CA ALA A 151 -4.07 10.50 -25.90
C ALA A 151 -5.40 11.30 -25.87
N GLN A 152 -6.42 10.80 -25.16
CA GLN A 152 -7.73 11.44 -24.99
C GLN A 152 -7.89 12.07 -23.60
N GLN A 153 -6.83 12.08 -22.79
CA GLN A 153 -6.84 12.63 -21.44
C GLN A 153 -5.99 13.88 -21.36
N ASP A 154 -6.42 14.83 -20.53
CA ASP A 154 -5.55 15.88 -20.01
C ASP A 154 -4.84 15.38 -18.75
N ILE A 155 -3.50 15.45 -18.74
CA ILE A 155 -2.70 15.04 -17.58
C ILE A 155 -2.43 16.30 -16.76
N ASP A 156 -3.23 16.49 -15.72
CA ASP A 156 -3.28 17.68 -14.87
C ASP A 156 -2.47 17.53 -13.56
N SER A 157 -1.90 16.37 -13.30
CA SER A 157 -1.23 16.07 -12.05
C SER A 157 -0.10 15.08 -12.20
N MET A 158 0.89 15.19 -11.32
CA MET A 158 2.00 14.22 -11.24
C MET A 158 1.51 12.84 -10.83
N GLY A 159 1.89 11.82 -11.61
CA GLY A 159 1.64 10.42 -11.31
C GLY A 159 2.92 9.58 -11.31
N TYR A 160 2.75 8.33 -10.86
CA TYR A 160 3.78 7.31 -10.73
C TYR A 160 3.29 6.01 -11.34
N HIS A 161 4.20 5.17 -11.80
CA HIS A 161 3.87 3.87 -12.38
C HIS A 161 3.75 2.79 -11.30
N TYR A 162 2.81 2.98 -10.34
CA TYR A 162 2.65 2.19 -9.12
C TYR A 162 1.32 1.43 -9.04
N TYR A 163 0.57 1.36 -10.13
CA TYR A 163 -0.72 0.68 -10.15
C TYR A 163 -0.56 -0.85 -10.04
N MET A 164 -1.56 -1.51 -9.47
CA MET A 164 -1.69 -2.97 -9.55
C MET A 164 -2.09 -3.37 -10.96
N THR A 165 -1.54 -4.46 -11.48
CA THR A 165 -1.96 -4.97 -12.79
C THR A 165 -3.29 -5.74 -12.68
N PRO A 166 -4.10 -5.77 -13.74
CA PRO A 166 -5.34 -6.55 -13.78
C PRO A 166 -5.15 -8.02 -13.41
N GLU A 167 -4.06 -8.66 -13.88
CA GLU A 167 -3.75 -10.06 -13.58
C GLU A 167 -3.50 -10.29 -12.08
N THR A 168 -2.88 -9.31 -11.41
CA THR A 168 -2.65 -9.37 -9.96
C THR A 168 -3.97 -9.21 -9.20
N ALA A 169 -4.86 -8.34 -9.66
CA ALA A 169 -6.19 -8.15 -9.10
C ALA A 169 -7.06 -9.40 -9.27
N GLU A 170 -7.09 -10.01 -10.48
CA GLU A 170 -7.77 -11.30 -10.74
C GLU A 170 -7.28 -12.40 -9.80
N LEU A 171 -5.96 -12.52 -9.63
CA LEU A 171 -5.37 -13.47 -8.69
C LEU A 171 -5.82 -13.19 -7.25
N GLY A 172 -5.94 -11.91 -6.89
CA GLY A 172 -6.43 -11.46 -5.59
C GLY A 172 -7.87 -11.90 -5.35
N ILE A 173 -8.78 -11.60 -6.27
CA ILE A 173 -10.20 -12.01 -6.22
C ILE A 173 -10.31 -13.54 -6.06
N LYS A 174 -9.56 -14.29 -6.87
CA LYS A 174 -9.57 -15.75 -6.83
C LYS A 174 -9.09 -16.31 -5.49
N LYS A 175 -8.10 -15.70 -4.84
CA LYS A 175 -7.51 -16.20 -3.59
C LYS A 175 -8.20 -15.67 -2.32
N LEU A 176 -8.96 -14.60 -2.42
CA LEU A 176 -9.57 -13.93 -1.28
C LEU A 176 -10.50 -14.83 -0.45
N PRO A 177 -11.41 -15.64 -1.04
CA PRO A 177 -12.29 -16.51 -0.26
C PRO A 177 -11.53 -17.47 0.65
N ASP A 178 -10.44 -18.08 0.17
CA ASP A 178 -9.57 -18.94 0.96
C ASP A 178 -8.82 -18.16 2.04
N ALA A 179 -8.30 -16.96 1.71
CA ALA A 179 -7.60 -16.12 2.67
C ALA A 179 -8.50 -15.66 3.83
N ILE A 180 -9.78 -15.41 3.59
CA ILE A 180 -10.74 -15.01 4.63
C ILE A 180 -10.97 -16.13 5.67
N THR A 181 -10.91 -17.38 5.24
CA THR A 181 -11.20 -18.55 6.11
C THR A 181 -9.99 -19.05 6.90
N ARG A 182 -8.77 -18.76 6.44
CA ARG A 182 -7.54 -19.20 7.09
C ARG A 182 -7.17 -18.32 8.28
N THR A 183 -6.52 -18.93 9.29
CA THR A 183 -5.94 -18.19 10.41
C THR A 183 -4.67 -17.45 9.98
N PRO A 184 -4.56 -16.12 10.18
CA PRO A 184 -3.37 -15.38 9.83
C PRO A 184 -2.20 -15.71 10.79
N LYS A 185 -0.97 -15.60 10.26
CA LYS A 185 0.24 -15.63 11.09
C LYS A 185 0.20 -14.44 12.07
N GLN A 186 0.51 -14.70 13.33
CA GLN A 186 0.81 -13.65 14.30
C GLN A 186 2.25 -13.16 14.08
N TRP A 187 2.39 -11.89 13.72
CA TRP A 187 3.68 -11.25 13.56
C TRP A 187 4.07 -10.53 14.85
N THR A 188 5.36 -10.57 15.17
CA THR A 188 5.93 -9.89 16.35
C THR A 188 7.15 -9.08 15.94
N ILE A 189 7.65 -8.24 16.82
CA ILE A 189 8.90 -7.51 16.60
C ILE A 189 10.09 -8.45 16.33
N ASN A 190 10.05 -9.70 16.84
CA ASN A 190 11.10 -10.70 16.64
C ASN A 190 11.16 -11.23 15.19
N ASP A 191 10.14 -10.99 14.37
CA ASP A 191 10.18 -11.30 12.94
C ASP A 191 11.05 -10.29 12.14
N TRP A 192 11.54 -9.22 12.78
CA TRP A 192 12.26 -8.12 12.18
C TRP A 192 13.57 -7.83 12.89
N PRO A 193 14.69 -7.64 12.17
CA PRO A 193 15.93 -7.21 12.78
C PRO A 193 15.82 -5.76 13.29
N ASP A 194 16.67 -5.38 14.26
CA ASP A 194 16.86 -3.99 14.64
C ASP A 194 17.62 -3.25 13.52
N LEU A 195 16.88 -2.45 12.75
CA LEU A 195 17.42 -1.76 11.59
C LEU A 195 18.45 -0.70 11.96
N THR A 196 18.40 -0.14 13.17
CA THR A 196 19.39 0.87 13.63
C THR A 196 20.80 0.29 13.77
N LYS A 197 20.93 -1.05 13.82
CA LYS A 197 22.21 -1.76 13.84
C LYS A 197 22.79 -2.01 12.44
N MET A 198 22.05 -1.77 11.39
CA MET A 198 22.51 -1.96 10.01
C MET A 198 23.35 -0.77 9.54
N THR A 199 24.40 -1.03 8.77
CA THR A 199 25.36 -0.01 8.32
C THR A 199 24.69 1.17 7.61
N PHE A 200 23.73 0.91 6.74
CA PHE A 200 23.00 1.96 6.02
C PHE A 200 22.34 2.98 6.96
N PHE A 201 21.77 2.53 8.07
CA PHE A 201 21.04 3.39 9.00
C PHE A 201 21.90 3.97 10.13
N ARG A 202 23.16 3.48 10.33
CA ARG A 202 24.07 4.00 11.36
C ARG A 202 24.72 5.33 11.00
N GLY A 203 24.93 5.60 9.72
CA GLY A 203 25.67 6.76 9.24
C GLY A 203 24.81 7.89 8.71
N ASN A 204 23.54 7.66 8.53
CA ASN A 204 22.61 8.63 8.00
C ASN A 204 21.80 9.23 9.16
N ASN A 205 22.18 10.43 9.61
CA ASN A 205 21.18 11.39 10.07
C ASN A 205 20.34 11.73 8.84
N VAL A 206 19.35 10.87 8.54
CA VAL A 206 18.34 11.13 7.51
C VAL A 206 17.35 12.14 8.08
#